data_7c1d509f6c4cfd81270d9b500514097d
#
_entry.id   7c1d509f6c4cfd81270d9b500514097d
#
_cell.length_a   1.000
_cell.length_b   1.000
_cell.length_c   1.000
_cell.angle_alpha   90.00
_cell.angle_beta   90.00
_cell.angle_gamma   90.00
#
_symmetry.space_group_name_H-M   'P 1'
#
loop_
_entity.id
_entity.type
_entity.pdbx_description
1 polymer ?
#
loop_
_entity_poly.entity_id
_entity_poly.type
_entity_poly.pdbx_seq_one_letter_code
_entity_poly.pdbx_strand_id
1 'polypeptide(L)'
;MINYTGSTSVPYDLTEDKDLKFNPDKILSLITDKTRLLVLINPNNPTGSFVEKKDIDFLADGLKKYPHVTILSDEIYSRQIFDNKEMPSFFHYPELRERLIVLEGWSKAYSMTGWRLGWSFWPQHLIEHVNKLLINLSLIHI
;
A
#
# COMPACT_ATOMS: atom_id res chain seq x y z
N MET A 1 -4.92 10.81 10.76
CA MET A 1 -3.53 10.45 11.09
C MET A 1 -2.50 11.29 10.34
N ILE A 2 -2.56 11.42 9.00
CA ILE A 2 -1.58 12.20 8.20
C ILE A 2 -1.38 13.62 8.75
N ASN A 3 -2.45 14.36 8.98
CA ASN A 3 -2.37 15.73 9.51
C ASN A 3 -1.77 15.81 10.92
N TYR A 4 -1.92 14.74 11.72
CA TYR A 4 -1.34 14.67 13.07
C TYR A 4 0.19 14.66 13.03
N THR A 5 0.79 14.12 11.98
CA THR A 5 2.25 14.11 11.77
C THR A 5 2.77 15.40 11.12
N GLY A 6 1.93 16.41 10.92
CA GLY A 6 2.30 17.64 10.22
C GLY A 6 2.38 17.50 8.69
N SER A 7 1.96 16.36 8.15
CA SER A 7 1.96 16.10 6.70
C SER A 7 0.64 16.51 6.07
N THR A 8 0.68 16.80 4.76
CA THR A 8 -0.51 17.10 3.94
C THR A 8 -0.88 15.88 3.12
N SER A 9 -2.16 15.48 3.18
CA SER A 9 -2.67 14.44 2.28
C SER A 9 -3.05 15.02 0.93
N VAL A 10 -2.63 14.33 -0.13
CA VAL A 10 -3.04 14.61 -1.50
C VAL A 10 -3.89 13.43 -1.94
N PRO A 11 -5.23 13.58 -1.99
CA PRO A 11 -6.10 12.46 -2.35
C PRO A 11 -5.97 12.15 -3.84
N TYR A 12 -6.09 10.87 -4.14
CA TYR A 12 -6.30 10.38 -5.48
C TYR A 12 -7.74 9.86 -5.57
N ASP A 13 -8.55 10.51 -6.39
CA ASP A 13 -9.96 10.20 -6.49
C ASP A 13 -10.20 9.09 -7.52
N LEU A 14 -10.91 8.05 -7.11
CA LEU A 14 -11.51 7.06 -7.99
C LEU A 14 -12.91 7.56 -8.33
N THR A 15 -13.17 7.91 -9.59
CA THR A 15 -14.42 8.50 -10.03
C THR A 15 -15.34 7.48 -10.66
N GLU A 16 -16.64 7.58 -10.38
CA GLU A 16 -17.67 6.66 -10.89
C GLU A 16 -17.79 6.68 -12.41
N ASP A 17 -17.57 7.84 -13.04
CA ASP A 17 -17.56 8.01 -14.49
C ASP A 17 -16.46 7.21 -15.20
N LYS A 18 -15.51 6.69 -14.44
CA LYS A 18 -14.40 5.84 -14.90
C LYS A 18 -14.44 4.44 -14.29
N ASP A 19 -15.62 3.96 -13.92
CA ASP A 19 -15.82 2.65 -13.28
C ASP A 19 -14.92 2.44 -12.05
N LEU A 20 -14.60 3.50 -11.31
CA LEU A 20 -13.66 3.49 -10.17
C LEU A 20 -12.28 2.92 -10.52
N LYS A 21 -11.89 3.02 -11.80
CA LYS A 21 -10.65 2.46 -12.29
C LYS A 21 -9.43 3.23 -11.81
N PHE A 22 -8.41 2.48 -11.55
CA PHE A 22 -7.08 2.98 -11.25
C PHE A 22 -6.45 3.66 -12.47
N ASN A 23 -5.79 4.80 -12.26
CA ASN A 23 -5.06 5.51 -13.31
C ASN A 23 -3.65 5.85 -12.83
N PRO A 24 -2.64 5.08 -13.23
CA PRO A 24 -1.27 5.26 -12.77
C PRO A 24 -0.64 6.58 -13.22
N ASP A 25 -0.98 7.10 -14.42
CA ASP A 25 -0.50 8.41 -14.89
C ASP A 25 -0.95 9.53 -13.97
N LYS A 26 -2.21 9.49 -13.53
CA LYS A 26 -2.75 10.47 -12.61
C LYS A 26 -1.99 10.45 -11.28
N ILE A 27 -1.69 9.25 -10.75
CA ILE A 27 -0.92 9.12 -9.51
C ILE A 27 0.48 9.70 -9.69
N LEU A 28 1.18 9.33 -10.75
CA LEU A 28 2.52 9.85 -11.02
C LEU A 28 2.53 11.38 -11.17
N SER A 29 1.48 11.96 -11.77
CA SER A 29 1.36 13.42 -11.93
C SER A 29 1.17 14.18 -10.62
N LEU A 30 0.74 13.51 -9.55
CA LEU A 30 0.58 14.09 -8.22
C LEU A 30 1.85 14.07 -7.37
N ILE A 31 2.87 13.29 -7.81
CA ILE A 31 4.13 13.19 -7.09
C ILE A 31 4.97 14.44 -7.32
N THR A 32 5.48 14.99 -6.24
CA THR A 32 6.39 16.14 -6.22
C THR A 32 7.60 15.85 -5.36
N ASP A 33 8.60 16.74 -5.35
CA ASP A 33 9.79 16.64 -4.48
C ASP A 33 9.43 16.64 -2.98
N LYS A 34 8.21 17.08 -2.63
CA LYS A 34 7.69 17.07 -1.26
C LYS A 34 6.98 15.77 -0.90
N THR A 35 6.65 14.93 -1.87
CA THR A 35 5.98 13.66 -1.62
C THR A 35 6.91 12.72 -0.85
N ARG A 36 6.44 12.16 0.26
CA ARG A 36 7.23 11.23 1.09
C ARG A 36 6.67 9.82 1.08
N LEU A 37 5.36 9.69 0.94
CA LEU A 37 4.67 8.41 1.02
C LEU A 37 3.59 8.34 -0.05
N LEU A 38 3.60 7.27 -0.82
CA LEU A 38 2.49 6.84 -1.66
C LEU A 38 1.78 5.69 -0.94
N VAL A 39 0.48 5.81 -0.71
CA VAL A 39 -0.35 4.73 -0.14
C VAL A 39 -1.25 4.17 -1.23
N LEU A 40 -1.17 2.87 -1.45
CA LEU A 40 -2.04 2.13 -2.35
C LEU A 40 -2.70 0.99 -1.59
N ILE A 41 -4.02 0.86 -1.73
CA ILE A 41 -4.81 -0.25 -1.20
C ILE A 41 -5.33 -1.06 -2.39
N ASN A 42 -4.85 -2.29 -2.53
CA ASN A 42 -5.22 -3.14 -3.65
C ASN A 42 -5.40 -4.61 -3.20
N PRO A 43 -6.57 -5.22 -3.39
CA PRO A 43 -7.84 -4.63 -3.85
C PRO A 43 -8.35 -3.51 -2.95
N ASN A 44 -9.06 -2.55 -3.53
CA ASN A 44 -9.44 -1.32 -2.84
C ASN A 44 -10.65 -1.49 -1.93
N ASN A 45 -10.60 -0.90 -0.76
CA ASN A 45 -11.73 -0.74 0.15
C ASN A 45 -12.12 0.75 0.18
N PRO A 46 -13.39 1.14 -0.07
CA PRO A 46 -14.61 0.30 -0.10
C PRO A 46 -15.04 -0.17 -1.50
N THR A 47 -14.39 0.27 -2.58
CA THR A 47 -14.90 0.11 -3.95
C THR A 47 -14.84 -1.32 -4.48
N GLY A 48 -13.97 -2.17 -3.92
CA GLY A 48 -13.68 -3.50 -4.45
C GLY A 48 -12.90 -3.47 -5.78
N SER A 49 -12.51 -2.29 -6.24
CA SER A 49 -11.74 -2.18 -7.48
C SER A 49 -10.38 -2.86 -7.35
N PHE A 50 -9.97 -3.45 -8.45
CA PHE A 50 -8.72 -4.21 -8.54
C PHE A 50 -7.79 -3.56 -9.57
N VAL A 51 -6.56 -3.34 -9.16
CA VAL A 51 -5.52 -2.79 -10.04
C VAL A 51 -4.91 -3.93 -10.85
N GLU A 52 -4.94 -3.82 -12.16
CA GLU A 52 -4.38 -4.85 -13.03
C GLU A 52 -2.84 -4.80 -13.05
N LYS A 53 -2.23 -5.94 -13.39
CA LYS A 53 -0.77 -6.06 -13.43
C LYS A 53 -0.11 -4.99 -14.32
N LYS A 54 -0.70 -4.70 -15.50
CA LYS A 54 -0.17 -3.68 -16.42
C LYS A 54 -0.07 -2.29 -15.80
N ASP A 55 -1.04 -1.94 -14.91
CA ASP A 55 -1.08 -0.63 -14.26
C ASP A 55 -0.07 -0.57 -13.11
N ILE A 56 0.13 -1.69 -12.41
CA ILE A 56 1.21 -1.81 -11.41
C ILE A 56 2.59 -1.78 -12.09
N ASP A 57 2.78 -2.49 -13.23
CA ASP A 57 4.02 -2.44 -14.02
C ASP A 57 4.35 -1.00 -14.40
N PHE A 58 3.36 -0.27 -14.94
CA PHE A 58 3.53 1.13 -15.34
C PHE A 58 3.85 2.03 -14.16
N LEU A 59 3.13 1.88 -13.05
CA LEU A 59 3.38 2.67 -11.84
C LEU A 59 4.75 2.37 -11.24
N ALA A 60 5.15 1.10 -11.18
CA ALA A 60 6.45 0.69 -10.67
C ALA A 60 7.59 1.29 -11.50
N ASP A 61 7.46 1.27 -12.83
CA ASP A 61 8.45 1.89 -13.73
C ASP A 61 8.51 3.41 -13.54
N GLY A 62 7.36 4.07 -13.49
CA GLY A 62 7.27 5.51 -13.24
C GLY A 62 7.87 5.94 -11.91
N LEU A 63 7.69 5.13 -10.86
CA LEU A 63 8.21 5.39 -9.52
C LEU A 63 9.75 5.34 -9.44
N LYS A 64 10.44 4.75 -10.40
CA LYS A 64 11.91 4.77 -10.47
C LYS A 64 12.46 6.20 -10.56
N LYS A 65 11.68 7.13 -11.13
CA LYS A 65 12.04 8.56 -11.22
C LYS A 65 11.94 9.30 -9.88
N TYR A 66 11.30 8.69 -8.88
CA TYR A 66 11.04 9.29 -7.57
C TYR A 66 11.62 8.45 -6.43
N PRO A 67 12.95 8.32 -6.34
CA PRO A 67 13.60 7.44 -5.36
C PRO A 67 13.36 7.85 -3.90
N HIS A 68 12.95 9.09 -3.66
CA HIS A 68 12.66 9.64 -2.34
C HIS A 68 11.26 9.27 -1.81
N VAL A 69 10.41 8.67 -2.65
CA VAL A 69 9.04 8.29 -2.26
C VAL A 69 9.02 6.88 -1.70
N THR A 70 8.60 6.74 -0.46
CA THR A 70 8.28 5.43 0.14
C THR A 70 6.93 4.96 -0.35
N ILE A 71 6.78 3.66 -0.59
CA ILE A 71 5.55 3.04 -1.07
C ILE A 71 4.98 2.21 0.07
N LEU A 72 3.72 2.43 0.44
CA LEU A 72 2.96 1.57 1.32
C LEU A 72 1.88 0.88 0.52
N SER A 73 2.02 -0.42 0.34
CA SER A 73 1.05 -1.28 -0.33
C SER A 73 0.24 -2.05 0.72
N ASP A 74 -1.02 -1.67 0.89
CA ASP A 74 -1.94 -2.42 1.74
C ASP A 74 -2.61 -3.51 0.90
N GLU A 75 -2.21 -4.74 1.14
CA GLU A 75 -2.60 -5.92 0.38
C GLU A 75 -3.53 -6.85 1.19
N ILE A 76 -4.15 -6.32 2.25
CA ILE A 76 -5.00 -7.10 3.19
C ILE A 76 -6.12 -7.88 2.50
N TYR A 77 -6.53 -7.48 1.30
CA TYR A 77 -7.55 -8.13 0.48
C TYR A 77 -6.97 -8.99 -0.66
N SER A 78 -5.67 -9.26 -0.66
CA SER A 78 -4.95 -9.97 -1.72
C SER A 78 -5.55 -11.32 -2.12
N ARG A 79 -6.19 -12.01 -1.18
CA ARG A 79 -6.84 -13.31 -1.40
C ARG A 79 -8.34 -13.22 -1.70
N GLN A 80 -8.89 -12.02 -1.78
CA GLN A 80 -10.30 -11.77 -2.13
C GLN A 80 -10.42 -11.31 -3.58
N ILE A 81 -9.78 -12.05 -4.48
CA ILE A 81 -9.77 -11.81 -5.92
C ILE A 81 -10.51 -12.95 -6.60
N PHE A 82 -11.40 -12.60 -7.51
CA PHE A 82 -12.25 -13.52 -8.25
C PHE A 82 -11.73 -13.73 -9.68
N ASP A 83 -12.38 -14.59 -10.44
CA ASP A 83 -12.11 -14.87 -11.86
C ASP A 83 -10.70 -15.42 -12.14
N ASN A 84 -10.11 -16.13 -11.18
CA ASN A 84 -8.76 -16.71 -11.30
C ASN A 84 -7.67 -15.68 -11.64
N LYS A 85 -7.88 -14.42 -11.25
CA LYS A 85 -6.87 -13.37 -11.40
C LYS A 85 -5.81 -13.48 -10.29
N GLU A 86 -4.58 -13.15 -10.63
CA GLU A 86 -3.49 -13.06 -9.68
C GLU A 86 -3.34 -11.64 -9.14
N MET A 87 -3.00 -11.52 -7.85
CA MET A 87 -2.72 -10.24 -7.22
C MET A 87 -1.37 -9.69 -7.69
N PRO A 88 -1.35 -8.54 -8.37
CA PRO A 88 -0.08 -7.89 -8.70
C PRO A 88 0.41 -7.12 -7.46
N SER A 89 1.45 -7.63 -6.82
CA SER A 89 2.07 -6.99 -5.67
C SER A 89 3.32 -6.21 -6.06
N PHE A 90 3.54 -5.05 -5.43
CA PHE A 90 4.81 -4.32 -5.54
C PHE A 90 6.01 -5.12 -5.03
N PHE A 91 5.79 -6.14 -4.24
CA PHE A 91 6.86 -7.03 -3.77
C PHE A 91 7.61 -7.75 -4.90
N HIS A 92 6.98 -7.89 -6.07
CA HIS A 92 7.59 -8.50 -7.26
C HIS A 92 8.61 -7.58 -7.98
N TYR A 93 8.79 -6.31 -7.51
CA TYR A 93 9.73 -5.36 -8.10
C TYR A 93 10.93 -5.14 -7.17
N PRO A 94 12.04 -5.88 -7.37
CA PRO A 94 13.20 -5.85 -6.47
C PRO A 94 13.78 -4.44 -6.27
N GLU A 95 13.73 -3.61 -7.31
CA GLU A 95 14.24 -2.23 -7.29
C GLU A 95 13.46 -1.29 -6.38
N LEU A 96 12.25 -1.66 -5.97
CA LEU A 96 11.43 -0.86 -5.05
C LEU A 96 11.55 -1.29 -3.60
N ARG A 97 12.11 -2.47 -3.31
CA ARG A 97 12.09 -3.11 -1.98
C ARG A 97 12.72 -2.28 -0.88
N GLU A 98 13.77 -1.52 -1.19
CA GLU A 98 14.46 -0.66 -0.21
C GLU A 98 13.60 0.51 0.31
N ARG A 99 12.41 0.72 -0.28
CA ARG A 99 11.46 1.77 0.10
C ARG A 99 10.00 1.30 0.03
N LEU A 100 9.80 -0.01 0.04
CA LEU A 100 8.48 -0.64 0.00
C LEU A 100 8.08 -1.13 1.39
N ILE A 101 6.88 -0.76 1.81
CA ILE A 101 6.18 -1.32 2.96
C ILE A 101 4.99 -2.10 2.41
N VAL A 102 4.86 -3.37 2.79
CA VAL A 102 3.70 -4.19 2.45
C VAL A 102 2.96 -4.53 3.73
N LEU A 103 1.66 -4.30 3.76
CA LEU A 103 0.77 -4.71 4.83
C LEU A 103 -0.10 -5.87 4.36
N GLU A 104 -0.17 -6.89 5.19
CA GLU A 104 -0.99 -8.08 4.94
C GLU A 104 -1.54 -8.61 6.27
N GLY A 105 -2.55 -9.45 6.23
CA GLY A 105 -3.10 -10.02 7.45
C GLY A 105 -4.15 -11.09 7.22
N TRP A 106 -4.47 -11.77 8.27
CA TRP A 106 -5.38 -12.91 8.23
C TRP A 106 -6.85 -12.54 8.45
N SER A 107 -7.09 -11.31 8.90
CA SER A 107 -8.43 -10.83 9.22
C SER A 107 -9.42 -11.01 8.07
N LYS A 108 -9.00 -10.71 6.84
CA LYS A 108 -9.85 -10.74 5.64
C LYS A 108 -9.70 -12.06 4.88
N ALA A 109 -8.48 -12.45 4.60
CA ALA A 109 -8.18 -13.66 3.83
C ALA A 109 -8.73 -14.94 4.46
N TYR A 110 -8.77 -15.00 5.79
CA TYR A 110 -9.17 -16.21 6.55
C TYR A 110 -10.35 -15.97 7.50
N SER A 111 -11.05 -14.84 7.37
CA SER A 111 -12.17 -14.48 8.26
C SER A 111 -11.80 -14.44 9.75
N MET A 112 -10.53 -14.07 10.04
CA MET A 112 -9.94 -14.11 11.39
C MET A 112 -9.86 -12.71 12.03
N THR A 113 -10.90 -11.92 11.90
CA THR A 113 -10.91 -10.52 12.38
C THR A 113 -10.72 -10.41 13.89
N GLY A 114 -11.23 -11.38 14.65
CA GLY A 114 -11.10 -11.42 16.11
C GLY A 114 -9.71 -11.80 16.62
N TRP A 115 -8.90 -12.46 15.81
CA TRP A 115 -7.57 -12.92 16.19
C TRP A 115 -6.52 -11.79 16.24
N ARG A 116 -6.79 -10.66 15.63
CA ARG A 116 -5.93 -9.49 15.58
C ARG A 116 -4.51 -9.80 15.06
N LEU A 117 -4.40 -10.66 14.06
CA LEU A 117 -3.14 -11.10 13.48
C LEU A 117 -2.91 -10.48 12.11
N GLY A 118 -1.70 -10.00 11.90
CA GLY A 118 -1.22 -9.48 10.64
C GLY A 118 0.29 -9.52 10.59
N TRP A 119 0.83 -9.26 9.42
CA TRP A 119 2.26 -9.12 9.21
C TRP A 119 2.54 -7.99 8.24
N SER A 120 3.75 -7.51 8.25
CA SER A 120 4.18 -6.47 7.33
C SER A 120 5.65 -6.64 6.95
N PHE A 121 5.96 -6.30 5.72
CA PHE A 121 7.31 -6.19 5.24
C PHE A 121 7.76 -4.72 5.34
N TRP A 122 8.99 -4.50 5.77
CA TRP A 122 9.56 -3.16 5.94
C TRP A 122 10.98 -3.10 5.38
N PRO A 123 11.38 -1.96 4.79
CA PRO A 123 12.77 -1.70 4.48
C PRO A 123 13.66 -1.80 5.73
N GLN A 124 14.85 -2.36 5.60
CA GLN A 124 15.75 -2.64 6.73
C GLN A 124 16.02 -1.41 7.60
N HIS A 125 16.18 -0.23 6.99
CA HIS A 125 16.48 1.01 7.70
C HIS A 125 15.31 1.52 8.57
N LEU A 126 14.08 1.03 8.36
CA LEU A 126 12.90 1.41 9.16
C LEU A 126 12.61 0.42 10.30
N ILE A 127 13.19 -0.78 10.29
CA ILE A 127 12.85 -1.86 11.24
C ILE A 127 13.03 -1.42 12.70
N GLU A 128 14.11 -0.73 13.02
CA GLU A 128 14.36 -0.27 14.40
C GLU A 128 13.27 0.69 14.89
N HIS A 129 12.83 1.61 14.03
CA HIS A 129 11.77 2.57 14.38
C HIS A 129 10.42 1.87 14.53
N VAL A 130 10.12 0.91 13.66
CA VAL A 130 8.88 0.11 13.74
C VAL A 130 8.84 -0.69 15.03
N ASN A 131 9.94 -1.35 15.40
CA ASN A 131 10.01 -2.12 16.64
C ASN A 131 9.79 -1.24 17.88
N LYS A 132 10.37 -0.04 17.92
CA LYS A 132 10.14 0.92 19.01
C LYS A 132 8.66 1.33 19.09
N LEU A 133 7.99 1.54 17.96
CA LEU A 133 6.58 1.86 17.94
C LEU A 133 5.71 0.69 18.39
N LEU A 134 6.00 -0.53 17.93
CA LEU A 134 5.25 -1.73 18.31
C LEU A 134 5.26 -1.97 19.81
N ILE A 135 6.42 -1.83 20.46
CA ILE A 135 6.54 -2.01 21.90
C ILE A 135 5.65 -1.01 22.67
N ASN A 136 5.50 0.21 22.17
CA ASN A 136 4.77 1.25 22.85
C ASN A 136 3.28 1.35 22.48
N LEU A 137 2.88 0.80 21.33
CA LEU A 137 1.51 0.89 20.79
C LEU A 137 0.74 -0.41 20.85
N SER A 138 1.41 -1.53 21.02
CA SER A 138 0.75 -2.84 21.07
C SER A 138 0.19 -3.10 22.46
N LEU A 139 -1.13 -3.24 22.53
CA LEU A 139 -1.84 -3.69 23.74
C LEU A 139 -1.91 -5.21 23.86
N ILE A 140 -1.34 -5.93 22.92
CA ILE A 140 -1.38 -7.41 22.85
C ILE A 140 -0.41 -8.07 23.84
N HIS A 141 0.59 -7.35 24.30
CA HIS A 141 1.64 -7.88 25.18
C HIS A 141 1.47 -7.45 26.64
N ILE A 142 0.23 -7.20 27.03
CA ILE A 142 -0.12 -6.98 28.43
C ILE A 142 -0.52 -8.31 29.06
#